data_284c8ea40dbbfb49c2b7c09d126b1a22
#
_entry.id   284c8ea40dbbfb49c2b7c09d126b1a22
#
_cell.length_a   1.000
_cell.length_b   1.000
_cell.length_c   1.000
_cell.angle_alpha   90.00
_cell.angle_beta   90.00
_cell.angle_gamma   90.00
#
_symmetry.space_group_name_H-M   'P 1'
#
loop_
_entity.id
_entity.type
_entity.pdbx_description
1 polymer ?
#
loop_
_entity_poly.entity_id
_entity_poly.type
_entity_poly.pdbx_seq_one_letter_code
_entity_poly.pdbx_strand_id
1 'polypeptide(L)'
;MPYIGNPAVVGDSTNNFKLLDDIQSFTVTFDATDTSIVSISGNTLTFRNHRFLTGQRVTYNDGGGTAIGGLADGVYFIIKVDPNTIQLATNASNAASSTAIDLTSGAAGGSHTLKVAFDGVNTKFSATHSNGTRAGVSRAGQISLSINGVIQQPQDTGSPTVGYGVLPDS
;
A
#
# COMPACT_ATOMS: atom_id res chain seq x y z
N MET A 1 35.08 28.19 2.94
CA MET A 1 34.06 28.51 1.92
C MET A 1 32.77 28.79 2.64
N PRO A 2 32.09 29.90 2.36
CA PRO A 2 30.79 30.15 2.97
C PRO A 2 29.78 29.09 2.49
N TYR A 3 29.01 28.55 3.41
CA TYR A 3 27.89 27.65 3.14
C TYR A 3 26.84 28.41 2.34
N ILE A 4 26.65 28.00 1.07
CA ILE A 4 25.58 28.56 0.20
C ILE A 4 24.39 27.62 0.28
N GLY A 5 23.76 27.61 1.41
CA GLY A 5 22.50 26.91 1.62
C GLY A 5 21.64 27.73 2.56
N ASN A 6 20.37 27.85 2.24
CA ASN A 6 19.43 28.45 3.17
C ASN A 6 19.44 27.61 4.45
N PRO A 7 19.74 28.16 5.65
CA PRO A 7 19.71 27.37 6.86
C PRO A 7 18.30 26.82 7.04
N ALA A 8 18.20 25.54 7.37
CA ALA A 8 16.91 24.94 7.72
C ALA A 8 16.32 25.73 8.88
N VAL A 9 15.22 26.45 8.67
CA VAL A 9 14.53 27.18 9.72
C VAL A 9 13.80 26.17 10.58
N VAL A 10 14.41 25.81 11.69
CA VAL A 10 13.79 24.97 12.70
C VAL A 10 12.72 25.81 13.41
N GLY A 11 11.45 25.48 13.19
CA GLY A 11 10.34 26.09 13.93
C GLY A 11 9.25 26.78 13.10
N ASP A 12 9.39 26.91 11.79
CA ASP A 12 8.30 27.39 10.95
C ASP A 12 7.44 26.20 10.46
N SER A 13 6.19 26.19 10.89
CA SER A 13 5.24 25.11 10.57
C SER A 13 4.88 25.01 9.07
N THR A 14 5.29 25.98 8.26
CA THR A 14 4.97 26.04 6.83
C THR A 14 6.06 25.47 5.92
N ASN A 15 7.31 25.34 6.41
CA ASN A 15 8.46 24.88 5.63
C ASN A 15 9.21 23.69 6.24
N ASN A 16 8.64 23.03 7.24
CA ASN A 16 9.29 21.90 7.86
C ASN A 16 9.27 20.67 6.95
N PHE A 17 10.45 20.04 6.80
CA PHE A 17 10.53 18.66 6.33
C PHE A 17 9.63 17.81 7.23
N LYS A 18 8.49 17.39 6.71
CA LYS A 18 7.66 16.42 7.42
C LYS A 18 8.30 15.06 7.22
N LEU A 19 8.72 14.44 8.32
CA LEU A 19 9.13 13.06 8.29
C LEU A 19 7.91 12.22 7.87
N LEU A 20 8.02 11.54 6.73
CA LEU A 20 7.06 10.53 6.33
C LEU A 20 7.46 9.25 7.07
N ASP A 21 6.85 9.03 8.22
CA ASP A 21 7.25 7.96 9.14
C ASP A 21 6.77 6.58 8.68
N ASP A 22 5.94 6.53 7.64
CA ASP A 22 5.13 5.34 7.39
C ASP A 22 5.21 4.79 5.95
N ILE A 23 6.37 4.85 5.32
CA ILE A 23 6.66 3.93 4.22
C ILE A 23 7.12 2.61 4.85
N GLN A 24 6.27 2.00 5.66
CA GLN A 24 6.56 0.77 6.38
C GLN A 24 5.69 -0.38 5.87
N SER A 25 6.15 -1.59 6.14
CA SER A 25 5.27 -2.75 6.07
C SER A 25 4.07 -2.52 6.99
N PHE A 26 2.86 -2.69 6.49
CA PHE A 26 1.68 -2.67 7.33
C PHE A 26 0.86 -3.93 7.15
N THR A 27 0.13 -4.30 8.21
CA THR A 27 -0.74 -5.46 8.22
C THR A 27 -2.14 -5.00 8.57
N VAL A 28 -3.10 -5.39 7.75
CA VAL A 28 -4.52 -5.29 8.07
C VAL A 28 -4.96 -6.64 8.59
N THR A 29 -5.48 -6.68 9.82
CA THR A 29 -6.11 -7.86 10.41
C THR A 29 -7.63 -7.69 10.36
N PHE A 30 -8.35 -8.72 9.97
CA PHE A 30 -9.80 -8.68 9.84
C PHE A 30 -10.45 -10.02 10.15
N ASP A 31 -11.71 -9.96 10.53
CA ASP A 31 -12.57 -11.12 10.68
C ASP A 31 -13.16 -11.47 9.31
N ALA A 32 -12.72 -12.59 8.74
CA ALA A 32 -13.20 -13.03 7.44
C ALA A 32 -14.57 -13.72 7.48
N THR A 33 -15.15 -13.91 8.66
CA THR A 33 -16.54 -14.36 8.84
C THR A 33 -17.54 -13.19 8.78
N ASP A 34 -17.04 -11.95 8.91
CA ASP A 34 -17.85 -10.75 8.85
C ASP A 34 -18.25 -10.43 7.40
N THR A 35 -19.53 -10.59 7.09
CA THR A 35 -20.09 -10.31 5.75
C THR A 35 -20.08 -8.82 5.37
N SER A 36 -19.87 -7.93 6.33
CA SER A 36 -19.65 -6.50 6.05
C SER A 36 -18.23 -6.22 5.52
N ILE A 37 -17.29 -7.12 5.82
CA ILE A 37 -15.91 -7.06 5.33
C ILE A 37 -15.74 -7.89 4.07
N VAL A 38 -16.21 -9.13 4.07
CA VAL A 38 -16.05 -10.09 2.96
C VAL A 38 -17.34 -10.24 2.18
N SER A 39 -17.36 -9.75 0.94
CA SER A 39 -18.48 -9.96 0.02
C SER A 39 -18.12 -10.98 -1.04
N ILE A 40 -18.71 -12.15 -0.96
CA ILE A 40 -18.50 -13.24 -1.93
C ILE A 40 -19.09 -12.86 -3.29
N SER A 41 -20.32 -12.35 -3.33
CA SER A 41 -21.00 -11.99 -4.60
C SER A 41 -20.30 -10.85 -5.36
N GLY A 42 -19.59 -9.99 -4.66
CA GLY A 42 -18.84 -8.87 -5.25
C GLY A 42 -17.36 -9.15 -5.42
N ASN A 43 -16.85 -10.27 -4.92
CA ASN A 43 -15.41 -10.59 -4.87
C ASN A 43 -14.61 -9.49 -4.17
N THR A 44 -15.19 -8.88 -3.11
CA THR A 44 -14.60 -7.68 -2.48
C THR A 44 -14.29 -7.89 -1.01
N LEU A 45 -13.27 -7.15 -0.57
CA LEU A 45 -12.92 -6.94 0.83
C LEU A 45 -13.08 -5.45 1.17
N THR A 46 -13.77 -5.14 2.26
CA THR A 46 -14.10 -3.77 2.67
C THR A 46 -13.25 -3.37 3.90
N PHE A 47 -12.41 -2.37 3.73
CA PHE A 47 -11.55 -1.81 4.78
C PHE A 47 -11.65 -0.29 4.76
N ARG A 48 -12.27 0.29 5.74
CA ARG A 48 -12.51 1.74 5.79
C ARG A 48 -11.22 2.55 5.65
N ASN A 49 -11.17 3.45 4.65
CA ASN A 49 -10.03 4.33 4.36
C ASN A 49 -8.72 3.54 4.21
N HIS A 50 -8.74 2.43 3.50
CA HIS A 50 -7.55 1.61 3.30
C HIS A 50 -6.47 2.36 2.51
N ARG A 51 -5.21 1.97 2.71
CA ARG A 51 -4.04 2.56 2.06
C ARG A 51 -3.53 1.76 0.87
N PHE A 52 -4.25 0.72 0.48
CA PHE A 52 -3.84 -0.13 -0.64
C PHE A 52 -3.89 0.59 -1.98
N LEU A 53 -2.96 0.22 -2.86
CA LEU A 53 -2.84 0.73 -4.22
C LEU A 53 -3.05 -0.40 -5.23
N THR A 54 -3.67 -0.12 -6.39
CA THR A 54 -3.78 -1.11 -7.46
C THR A 54 -2.42 -1.60 -7.93
N GLY A 55 -2.26 -2.91 -8.02
CA GLY A 55 -1.01 -3.59 -8.35
C GLY A 55 -0.02 -3.70 -7.18
N GLN A 56 -0.39 -3.27 -5.97
CA GLN A 56 0.41 -3.48 -4.77
C GLN A 56 0.40 -4.96 -4.38
N ARG A 57 1.59 -5.50 -4.09
CA ARG A 57 1.76 -6.88 -3.66
C ARG A 57 1.45 -7.01 -2.18
N VAL A 58 0.65 -8.00 -1.82
CA VAL A 58 0.28 -8.33 -0.44
C VAL A 58 0.44 -9.82 -0.17
N THR A 59 0.68 -10.18 1.08
CA THR A 59 0.60 -11.56 1.54
C THR A 59 -0.69 -11.74 2.34
N TYR A 60 -1.52 -12.66 1.90
CA TYR A 60 -2.70 -13.11 2.64
C TYR A 60 -2.33 -14.30 3.51
N ASN A 61 -2.87 -14.33 4.74
CA ASN A 61 -2.79 -15.46 5.64
C ASN A 61 -4.12 -15.62 6.39
N ASP A 62 -4.61 -16.86 6.49
CA ASP A 62 -5.88 -17.21 7.12
C ASP A 62 -5.79 -17.32 8.66
N GLY A 63 -4.60 -17.08 9.23
CA GLY A 63 -4.40 -17.13 10.68
C GLY A 63 -4.50 -18.54 11.27
N GLY A 64 -4.42 -19.60 10.47
CA GLY A 64 -4.58 -20.99 10.86
C GLY A 64 -6.04 -21.43 10.93
N GLY A 65 -6.96 -20.64 10.39
CA GLY A 65 -8.37 -20.97 10.22
C GLY A 65 -8.69 -21.64 8.89
N THR A 66 -9.84 -21.34 8.35
CA THR A 66 -10.23 -21.74 6.98
C THR A 66 -10.16 -20.51 6.08
N ALA A 67 -9.38 -20.58 5.02
CA ALA A 67 -9.26 -19.49 4.07
C ALA A 67 -10.61 -19.13 3.43
N ILE A 68 -10.74 -17.88 2.98
CA ILE A 68 -11.85 -17.47 2.12
C ILE A 68 -11.79 -18.30 0.85
N GLY A 69 -12.91 -18.89 0.42
CA GLY A 69 -12.96 -19.71 -0.79
C GLY A 69 -12.46 -18.92 -2.01
N GLY A 70 -11.59 -19.53 -2.79
CA GLY A 70 -10.85 -18.88 -3.87
C GLY A 70 -9.48 -18.35 -3.46
N LEU A 71 -9.18 -18.27 -2.16
CA LEU A 71 -7.88 -17.86 -1.62
C LEU A 71 -7.20 -19.03 -0.90
N ALA A 72 -5.89 -18.92 -0.77
CA ALA A 72 -5.04 -19.73 0.09
C ALA A 72 -3.95 -18.81 0.67
N ASP A 73 -3.25 -19.24 1.71
CA ASP A 73 -2.09 -18.53 2.21
C ASP A 73 -1.09 -18.28 1.06
N GLY A 74 -0.75 -17.03 0.84
CA GLY A 74 0.12 -16.70 -0.28
C GLY A 74 0.09 -15.24 -0.71
N VAL A 75 0.66 -15.02 -1.88
CA VAL A 75 0.87 -13.69 -2.46
C VAL A 75 -0.23 -13.36 -3.45
N TYR A 76 -0.78 -12.16 -3.31
CA TYR A 76 -1.80 -11.58 -4.16
C TYR A 76 -1.46 -10.13 -4.52
N PHE A 77 -2.25 -9.57 -5.43
CA PHE A 77 -2.11 -8.19 -5.88
C PHE A 77 -3.44 -7.46 -5.70
N ILE A 78 -3.36 -6.24 -5.21
CA ILE A 78 -4.54 -5.42 -4.92
C ILE A 78 -5.14 -4.86 -6.22
N ILE A 79 -6.45 -4.89 -6.31
CA ILE A 79 -7.27 -4.06 -7.19
C ILE A 79 -8.02 -3.11 -6.26
N LYS A 80 -7.68 -1.81 -6.29
CA LYS A 80 -8.42 -0.78 -5.55
C LYS A 80 -9.70 -0.45 -6.32
N VAL A 81 -10.84 -0.73 -5.74
CA VAL A 81 -12.16 -0.41 -6.30
C VAL A 81 -12.55 1.02 -5.94
N ASP A 82 -12.43 1.36 -4.65
CA ASP A 82 -12.72 2.67 -4.10
C ASP A 82 -11.91 2.89 -2.80
N PRO A 83 -12.04 4.01 -2.06
CA PRO A 83 -11.28 4.27 -0.84
C PRO A 83 -11.53 3.26 0.30
N ASN A 84 -12.60 2.48 0.24
CA ASN A 84 -12.97 1.51 1.28
C ASN A 84 -12.97 0.07 0.79
N THR A 85 -12.88 -0.18 -0.52
CA THR A 85 -13.13 -1.50 -1.11
C THR A 85 -11.97 -1.91 -2.00
N ILE A 86 -11.52 -3.15 -1.82
CA ILE A 86 -10.52 -3.79 -2.66
C ILE A 86 -11.01 -5.12 -3.20
N GLN A 87 -10.38 -5.57 -4.27
CA GLN A 87 -10.40 -6.96 -4.74
C GLN A 87 -8.97 -7.49 -4.81
N LEU A 88 -8.82 -8.79 -4.92
CA LEU A 88 -7.52 -9.45 -5.04
C LEU A 88 -7.35 -10.05 -6.44
N ALA A 89 -6.13 -10.03 -6.94
CA ALA A 89 -5.74 -10.65 -8.20
C ALA A 89 -4.55 -11.59 -7.99
N THR A 90 -4.39 -12.58 -8.86
CA THR A 90 -3.31 -13.58 -8.78
C THR A 90 -1.95 -13.04 -9.18
N ASN A 91 -1.90 -11.96 -9.97
CA ASN A 91 -0.66 -11.34 -10.45
C ASN A 91 -0.86 -9.85 -10.77
N ALA A 92 0.23 -9.13 -10.99
CA ALA A 92 0.20 -7.70 -11.26
C ALA A 92 -0.52 -7.33 -12.57
N SER A 93 -0.46 -8.19 -13.59
CA SER A 93 -1.15 -7.97 -14.88
C SER A 93 -2.67 -8.05 -14.70
N ASN A 94 -3.15 -9.06 -13.96
CA ASN A 94 -4.56 -9.20 -13.62
C ASN A 94 -5.05 -8.02 -12.77
N ALA A 95 -4.23 -7.55 -11.83
CA ALA A 95 -4.57 -6.36 -11.06
C ALA A 95 -4.70 -5.12 -11.94
N ALA A 96 -3.79 -4.93 -12.90
CA ALA A 96 -3.83 -3.80 -13.84
C ALA A 96 -5.05 -3.85 -14.78
N SER A 97 -5.50 -5.05 -15.15
CA SER A 97 -6.70 -5.25 -15.99
C SER A 97 -8.00 -5.43 -15.19
N SER A 98 -7.95 -5.23 -13.86
CA SER A 98 -9.10 -5.42 -12.96
C SER A 98 -9.73 -6.82 -13.02
N THR A 99 -8.89 -7.84 -13.26
CA THR A 99 -9.31 -9.25 -13.26
C THR A 99 -9.17 -9.81 -11.86
N ALA A 100 -10.27 -9.78 -11.09
CA ALA A 100 -10.31 -10.24 -9.72
C ALA A 100 -10.36 -11.77 -9.61
N ILE A 101 -9.92 -12.28 -8.46
CA ILE A 101 -10.15 -13.66 -8.04
C ILE A 101 -11.63 -13.82 -7.66
N ASP A 102 -12.22 -14.90 -8.09
CA ASP A 102 -13.57 -15.27 -7.72
C ASP A 102 -13.58 -15.85 -6.29
N LEU A 103 -14.27 -15.16 -5.37
CA LEU A 103 -14.45 -15.62 -4.01
C LEU A 103 -15.69 -16.54 -3.97
N THR A 104 -15.49 -17.80 -3.58
CA THR A 104 -16.52 -18.84 -3.72
C THR A 104 -17.24 -19.18 -2.44
N SER A 105 -16.63 -18.91 -1.28
CA SER A 105 -17.23 -19.17 0.03
C SER A 105 -16.67 -18.25 1.10
N GLY A 106 -17.41 -18.07 2.19
CA GLY A 106 -16.88 -17.42 3.39
C GLY A 106 -15.79 -18.25 4.06
N ALA A 107 -15.16 -17.65 5.04
CA ALA A 107 -14.10 -18.24 5.85
C ALA A 107 -14.63 -18.79 7.17
N ALA A 108 -13.80 -19.54 7.88
CA ALA A 108 -13.98 -19.89 9.27
C ALA A 108 -12.71 -19.58 10.07
N GLY A 109 -12.89 -19.03 11.29
CA GLY A 109 -11.76 -18.53 12.09
C GLY A 109 -11.47 -17.04 11.81
N GLY A 110 -11.22 -16.27 12.87
CA GLY A 110 -11.48 -14.85 12.86
C GLY A 110 -10.31 -13.93 12.50
N SER A 111 -9.07 -14.38 12.42
CA SER A 111 -7.91 -13.47 12.35
C SER A 111 -7.13 -13.60 11.03
N HIS A 112 -7.78 -13.25 9.94
CA HIS A 112 -7.11 -13.20 8.65
C HIS A 112 -6.28 -11.92 8.52
N THR A 113 -5.23 -11.97 7.73
CA THR A 113 -4.34 -10.83 7.52
C THR A 113 -4.04 -10.58 6.05
N LEU A 114 -3.89 -9.28 5.71
CA LEU A 114 -3.26 -8.81 4.48
C LEU A 114 -2.04 -7.97 4.87
N LYS A 115 -0.86 -8.42 4.48
CA LYS A 115 0.40 -7.77 4.80
C LYS A 115 1.06 -7.17 3.57
N VAL A 116 1.37 -5.87 3.63
CA VAL A 116 2.31 -5.21 2.72
C VAL A 116 3.68 -5.24 3.37
N ALA A 117 4.69 -5.75 2.70
CA ALA A 117 6.04 -5.87 3.26
C ALA A 117 7.10 -5.26 2.35
N PHE A 118 8.17 -4.74 2.96
CA PHE A 118 9.43 -4.48 2.28
C PHE A 118 10.18 -5.80 2.13
N ASP A 119 9.97 -6.50 1.03
CA ASP A 119 10.51 -7.83 0.79
C ASP A 119 11.48 -7.88 -0.42
N GLY A 120 11.87 -6.72 -0.92
CA GLY A 120 12.74 -6.57 -2.09
C GLY A 120 12.02 -6.82 -3.43
N VAL A 121 10.76 -7.22 -3.41
CA VAL A 121 9.93 -7.48 -4.61
C VAL A 121 8.78 -6.48 -4.74
N ASN A 122 8.23 -6.03 -3.62
CA ASN A 122 7.17 -5.03 -3.61
C ASN A 122 7.73 -3.66 -4.01
N THR A 123 7.17 -3.07 -5.05
CA THR A 123 7.63 -1.79 -5.61
C THR A 123 6.67 -0.63 -5.39
N LYS A 124 5.50 -0.89 -4.80
CA LYS A 124 4.46 0.12 -4.58
C LYS A 124 4.13 0.27 -3.11
N PHE A 125 4.26 1.48 -2.60
CA PHE A 125 3.99 1.82 -1.21
C PHE A 125 3.18 3.10 -1.13
N SER A 126 2.28 3.17 -0.16
CA SER A 126 1.52 4.39 0.13
C SER A 126 2.35 5.29 1.05
N ALA A 127 2.55 6.56 0.64
CA ALA A 127 3.20 7.54 1.49
C ALA A 127 2.16 8.17 2.44
N THR A 128 2.37 7.98 3.74
CA THR A 128 1.48 8.50 4.78
C THR A 128 2.28 9.20 5.87
N HIS A 129 1.64 10.12 6.58
CA HIS A 129 2.18 10.70 7.81
C HIS A 129 2.02 9.70 8.97
N SER A 130 2.77 9.91 10.07
CA SER A 130 2.67 9.10 11.29
C SER A 130 1.25 9.01 11.88
N ASN A 131 0.40 10.00 11.62
CA ASN A 131 -1.02 9.99 12.01
C ASN A 131 -1.93 9.22 11.04
N GLY A 132 -1.37 8.57 10.03
CA GLY A 132 -2.11 7.78 9.03
C GLY A 132 -2.74 8.60 7.90
N THR A 133 -2.58 9.93 7.88
CA THR A 133 -3.07 10.74 6.76
C THR A 133 -2.14 10.60 5.56
N ARG A 134 -2.69 10.61 4.35
CA ARG A 134 -1.88 10.56 3.12
C ARG A 134 -1.03 11.81 2.97
N ALA A 135 0.20 11.62 2.51
CA ALA A 135 1.04 12.74 2.12
C ALA A 135 0.56 13.28 0.77
N GLY A 136 0.22 14.56 0.71
CA GLY A 136 -0.18 15.24 -0.53
C GLY A 136 1.03 15.51 -1.42
N VAL A 137 1.59 14.45 -2.00
CA VAL A 137 2.79 14.51 -2.85
C VAL A 137 2.37 14.29 -4.30
N SER A 138 2.66 15.26 -5.16
CA SER A 138 2.33 15.21 -6.59
C SER A 138 3.54 14.96 -7.49
N ARG A 139 4.76 15.16 -6.97
CA ARG A 139 6.01 14.99 -7.73
C ARG A 139 7.06 14.30 -6.87
N ALA A 140 7.89 13.45 -7.50
CA ALA A 140 8.96 12.74 -6.82
C ALA A 140 9.97 13.67 -6.13
N GLY A 141 10.28 14.81 -6.72
CA GLY A 141 11.20 15.81 -6.15
C GLY A 141 10.71 16.49 -4.85
N GLN A 142 9.45 16.28 -4.45
CA GLN A 142 8.92 16.78 -3.16
C GLN A 142 9.24 15.88 -1.97
N ILE A 143 9.78 14.67 -2.24
CA ILE A 143 10.18 13.70 -1.23
C ILE A 143 11.70 13.53 -1.29
N SER A 144 12.33 13.32 -0.16
CA SER A 144 13.68 12.77 -0.08
C SER A 144 13.59 11.38 0.52
N LEU A 145 13.91 10.36 -0.27
CA LEU A 145 13.93 8.97 0.15
C LEU A 145 15.38 8.51 0.33
N SER A 146 15.68 7.89 1.45
CA SER A 146 16.94 7.22 1.66
C SER A 146 16.74 5.75 2.02
N ILE A 147 17.60 4.87 1.49
CA ILE A 147 17.64 3.45 1.84
C ILE A 147 19.05 3.19 2.39
N ASN A 148 19.14 2.73 3.63
CA ASN A 148 20.41 2.51 4.33
C ASN A 148 21.33 3.75 4.29
N GLY A 149 20.76 4.96 4.41
CA GLY A 149 21.51 6.21 4.36
C GLY A 149 21.88 6.70 2.95
N VAL A 150 21.60 5.95 1.90
CA VAL A 150 21.82 6.36 0.51
C VAL A 150 20.58 7.03 -0.05
N ILE A 151 20.70 8.31 -0.43
CA ILE A 151 19.60 9.07 -1.04
C ILE A 151 19.29 8.48 -2.41
N GLN A 152 18.01 8.18 -2.62
CA GLN A 152 17.50 7.65 -3.88
C GLN A 152 17.18 8.79 -4.86
N GLN A 153 17.37 8.53 -6.15
CA GLN A 153 17.10 9.53 -7.18
C GLN A 153 15.60 9.62 -7.47
N PRO A 154 14.97 10.83 -7.38
CA PRO A 154 13.59 11.01 -7.79
C PRO A 154 13.46 11.01 -9.33
N GLN A 155 12.39 10.39 -9.83
CA GLN A 155 11.97 10.45 -11.23
C GLN A 155 10.49 10.82 -11.32
N ASP A 156 10.15 11.82 -12.11
CA ASP A 156 8.76 12.23 -12.33
C ASP A 156 8.07 11.28 -13.34
N THR A 157 8.00 10.02 -12.98
CA THR A 157 7.34 8.96 -13.75
C THR A 157 6.75 7.91 -12.82
N GLY A 158 5.63 7.29 -13.23
CA GLY A 158 5.02 6.18 -12.51
C GLY A 158 5.79 4.85 -12.63
N SER A 159 6.79 4.78 -13.50
CA SER A 159 7.63 3.59 -13.74
C SER A 159 9.11 3.99 -13.80
N PRO A 160 9.71 4.36 -12.66
CA PRO A 160 11.11 4.77 -12.61
C PRO A 160 12.03 3.59 -12.95
N THR A 161 13.09 3.86 -13.72
CA THR A 161 14.12 2.86 -14.05
C THR A 161 15.21 2.78 -12.97
N VAL A 162 15.39 3.87 -12.22
CA VAL A 162 16.28 3.96 -11.06
C VAL A 162 15.60 4.80 -9.98
N GLY A 163 15.94 4.56 -8.71
CA GLY A 163 15.42 5.35 -7.61
C GLY A 163 13.90 5.14 -7.38
N TYR A 164 13.13 6.22 -7.35
CA TYR A 164 11.70 6.15 -7.05
C TYR A 164 10.89 7.17 -7.87
N GLY A 165 9.62 6.88 -8.05
CA GLY A 165 8.62 7.77 -8.63
C GLY A 165 7.40 7.93 -7.73
N VAL A 166 6.56 8.90 -8.02
CA VAL A 166 5.28 9.13 -7.34
C VAL A 166 4.16 8.84 -8.32
N LEU A 167 3.24 7.96 -7.92
CA LEU A 167 1.99 7.75 -8.64
C LEU A 167 0.98 8.76 -8.12
N PRO A 168 0.29 9.50 -8.99
CA PRO A 168 -0.79 10.37 -8.56
C PRO A 168 -1.89 9.56 -7.88
N ASP A 169 -2.50 10.15 -6.87
CA ASP A 169 -3.67 9.58 -6.21
C ASP A 169 -4.85 9.60 -7.20
N SER A 170 -5.38 8.43 -7.51
CA SER A 170 -6.57 8.25 -8.34
C SER A 170 -7.79 7.98 -7.46
#